data_43f2e8679bf7a6e61af95f10d6f1e540
#
_entry.id   43f2e8679bf7a6e61af95f10d6f1e540
#
_cell.length_a   1.000
_cell.length_b   1.000
_cell.length_c   1.000
_cell.angle_alpha   90.00
_cell.angle_beta   90.00
_cell.angle_gamma   90.00
#
_symmetry.space_group_name_H-M   'P 1'
#
loop_
_entity.id
_entity.type
_entity.pdbx_description
1 polymer ?
#
loop_
_entity_poly.entity_id
_entity_poly.type
_entity_poly.pdbx_seq_one_letter_code
_entity_poly.pdbx_strand_id
1 'polypeptide(L)'
;MRILIDKGHGMDTPGKRSPDEKLREYAWNRLIAGRIVAALTDLGHDAQLLVPEQEDISLSERCRRVNAICQAFGTRNVILISIHANAAGRGDRWYEATGWCAYTTRGDTRADALATSLYEAAKFHLPGQRLLTDYTDGDPDLEADFYILHHTLPPAVLVENFFMDSRRDYKFLLSADGQQAIVNLHVDGICRYLSTAA
;
A
#
# COMPACT_ATOMS: atom_id res chain seq x y z
N MET A 1 12.60 10.01 10.08
CA MET A 1 12.20 9.77 8.67
C MET A 1 10.73 10.11 8.51
N ARG A 2 10.35 10.81 7.44
CA ARG A 2 8.94 11.13 7.14
C ARG A 2 8.28 10.00 6.35
N ILE A 3 7.09 9.61 6.76
CA ILE A 3 6.35 8.50 6.19
C ILE A 3 5.14 9.08 5.46
N LEU A 4 5.10 8.89 4.14
CA LEU A 4 3.99 9.30 3.30
C LEU A 4 3.12 8.09 3.00
N ILE A 5 1.85 8.15 3.38
CA ILE A 5 0.86 7.13 3.05
C ILE A 5 -0.05 7.69 1.97
N ASP A 6 0.10 7.15 0.75
CA ASP A 6 -0.80 7.43 -0.35
C ASP A 6 -2.01 6.49 -0.27
N LYS A 7 -3.16 6.99 -0.63
CA LYS A 7 -4.41 6.23 -0.71
C LYS A 7 -4.89 6.24 -2.16
N GLY A 8 -4.83 5.09 -2.80
CA GLY A 8 -5.17 4.92 -4.21
C GLY A 8 -6.59 5.38 -4.53
N HIS A 9 -6.75 5.94 -5.72
CA HIS A 9 -8.03 6.36 -6.29
C HIS A 9 -8.75 7.50 -5.53
N GLY A 10 -9.85 7.97 -6.07
CA GLY A 10 -10.79 8.93 -5.50
C GLY A 10 -12.23 8.47 -5.62
N MET A 11 -13.14 9.21 -5.02
CA MET A 11 -14.57 8.88 -5.05
C MET A 11 -15.17 8.91 -6.47
N ASP A 12 -14.54 9.62 -7.35
CA ASP A 12 -14.89 9.83 -8.77
C ASP A 12 -14.11 8.89 -9.72
N THR A 13 -13.21 8.02 -9.22
CA THR A 13 -12.54 7.01 -10.05
C THR A 13 -13.53 5.95 -10.52
N PRO A 14 -13.74 5.75 -11.84
CA PRO A 14 -14.68 4.76 -12.36
C PRO A 14 -14.28 3.32 -12.02
N GLY A 15 -15.26 2.47 -11.76
CA GLY A 15 -15.02 1.06 -11.41
C GLY A 15 -14.47 0.94 -9.99
N LYS A 16 -13.41 0.17 -9.82
CA LYS A 16 -12.68 0.03 -8.55
C LYS A 16 -13.58 -0.33 -7.37
N ARG A 17 -14.35 -1.42 -7.54
CA ARG A 17 -15.33 -1.90 -6.57
C ARG A 17 -15.54 -3.40 -6.64
N SER A 18 -16.07 -3.99 -5.58
CA SER A 18 -16.58 -5.36 -5.58
C SER A 18 -17.81 -5.49 -6.49
N PRO A 19 -18.14 -6.70 -6.99
CA PRO A 19 -19.31 -6.93 -7.85
C PRO A 19 -20.66 -6.56 -7.21
N ASP A 20 -20.77 -6.58 -5.89
CA ASP A 20 -21.97 -6.17 -5.14
C ASP A 20 -21.93 -4.69 -4.70
N GLU A 21 -20.91 -3.95 -5.11
CA GLU A 21 -20.66 -2.52 -4.83
C GLU A 21 -20.50 -2.14 -3.35
N LYS A 22 -20.45 -3.10 -2.43
CA LYS A 22 -20.33 -2.82 -0.99
C LYS A 22 -18.91 -2.44 -0.59
N LEU A 23 -17.90 -2.94 -1.30
CA LEU A 23 -16.52 -2.50 -1.16
C LEU A 23 -16.16 -1.60 -2.34
N ARG A 24 -15.90 -0.33 -2.05
CA ARG A 24 -15.34 0.63 -2.99
C ARG A 24 -13.90 0.90 -2.60
N GLU A 25 -12.97 0.63 -3.53
CA GLU A 25 -11.53 0.67 -3.25
C GLU A 25 -11.10 2.01 -2.64
N TYR A 26 -11.53 3.14 -3.21
CA TYR A 26 -11.15 4.45 -2.70
C TYR A 26 -11.54 4.67 -1.23
N ALA A 27 -12.72 4.21 -0.83
CA ALA A 27 -13.21 4.39 0.54
C ALA A 27 -12.46 3.47 1.52
N TRP A 28 -12.21 2.23 1.09
CA TRP A 28 -11.44 1.26 1.85
C TRP A 28 -9.98 1.70 2.03
N ASN A 29 -9.31 2.16 0.94
CA ASN A 29 -7.94 2.67 1.00
C ASN A 29 -7.83 3.85 1.98
N ARG A 30 -8.82 4.75 1.99
CA ARG A 30 -8.86 5.90 2.92
C ARG A 30 -8.99 5.47 4.37
N LEU A 31 -9.86 4.50 4.63
CA LEU A 31 -10.04 3.94 5.97
C LEU A 31 -8.73 3.33 6.49
N ILE A 32 -8.10 2.47 5.69
CA ILE A 32 -6.86 1.78 6.09
C ILE A 32 -5.69 2.77 6.22
N ALA A 33 -5.47 3.62 5.22
CA ALA A 33 -4.40 4.63 5.26
C ALA A 33 -4.52 5.57 6.46
N GLY A 34 -5.75 6.01 6.78
CA GLY A 34 -5.99 6.86 7.95
C GLY A 34 -5.64 6.17 9.27
N ARG A 35 -5.99 4.88 9.40
CA ARG A 35 -5.65 4.07 10.59
C ARG A 35 -4.16 3.80 10.71
N ILE A 36 -3.46 3.56 9.58
CA ILE A 36 -1.99 3.40 9.56
C ILE A 36 -1.33 4.70 10.04
N VAL A 37 -1.72 5.85 9.49
CA VAL A 37 -1.15 7.14 9.89
C VAL A 37 -1.40 7.42 11.37
N ALA A 38 -2.61 7.20 11.87
CA ALA A 38 -2.93 7.38 13.29
C ALA A 38 -2.04 6.50 14.17
N ALA A 39 -1.94 5.20 13.88
CA ALA A 39 -1.13 4.27 14.67
C ALA A 39 0.37 4.62 14.65
N LEU A 40 0.91 5.02 13.49
CA LEU A 40 2.31 5.46 13.39
C LEU A 40 2.55 6.76 14.16
N THR A 41 1.60 7.69 14.13
CA THR A 41 1.69 8.95 14.89
C THR A 41 1.62 8.70 16.40
N ASP A 42 0.77 7.80 16.86
CA ASP A 42 0.68 7.39 18.26
C ASP A 42 1.98 6.74 18.76
N LEU A 43 2.74 6.09 17.87
CA LEU A 43 4.08 5.58 18.13
C LEU A 43 5.19 6.64 18.04
N GLY A 44 4.85 7.91 17.77
CA GLY A 44 5.80 9.03 17.70
C GLY A 44 6.48 9.20 16.33
N HIS A 45 6.03 8.52 15.29
CA HIS A 45 6.58 8.68 13.94
C HIS A 45 5.95 9.87 13.20
N ASP A 46 6.74 10.52 12.34
CA ASP A 46 6.29 11.58 11.43
C ASP A 46 5.59 10.98 10.20
N ALA A 47 4.31 10.61 10.37
CA ALA A 47 3.48 9.99 9.34
C ALA A 47 2.35 10.92 8.91
N GLN A 48 2.08 10.98 7.59
CA GLN A 48 1.00 11.80 7.04
C GLN A 48 0.37 11.19 5.79
N LEU A 49 -0.89 11.54 5.53
CA LEU A 49 -1.55 11.23 4.27
C LEU A 49 -1.01 12.13 3.15
N LEU A 50 -0.65 11.53 2.01
CA LEU A 50 -0.22 12.27 0.81
C LEU A 50 -1.38 13.04 0.16
N VAL A 51 -2.56 12.39 0.14
CA VAL A 51 -3.77 12.90 -0.50
C VAL A 51 -4.88 12.99 0.54
N PRO A 52 -5.10 14.15 1.20
CA PRO A 52 -6.22 14.31 2.14
C PRO A 52 -7.59 14.38 1.46
N GLU A 53 -7.64 14.73 0.16
CA GLU A 53 -8.87 14.95 -0.62
C GLU A 53 -9.70 13.66 -0.80
N GLN A 54 -10.99 13.80 -1.08
CA GLN A 54 -11.88 12.68 -1.42
C GLN A 54 -11.86 12.36 -2.91
N GLU A 55 -11.66 13.37 -3.75
CA GLU A 55 -11.58 13.28 -5.20
C GLU A 55 -10.29 12.53 -5.63
N ASP A 56 -10.26 12.10 -6.88
CA ASP A 56 -9.07 11.47 -7.45
C ASP A 56 -8.03 12.52 -7.85
N ILE A 57 -6.95 12.53 -7.13
CA ILE A 57 -5.80 13.38 -7.47
C ILE A 57 -4.95 12.65 -8.50
N SER A 58 -4.62 13.32 -9.60
CA SER A 58 -3.85 12.72 -10.68
C SER A 58 -2.51 12.15 -10.20
N LEU A 59 -2.03 11.08 -10.84
CA LEU A 59 -0.76 10.45 -10.49
C LEU A 59 0.42 11.45 -10.59
N SER A 60 0.41 12.33 -11.59
CA SER A 60 1.44 13.37 -11.73
C SER A 60 1.45 14.35 -10.55
N GLU A 61 0.29 14.75 -10.05
CA GLU A 61 0.18 15.63 -8.88
C GLU A 61 0.61 14.92 -7.60
N ARG A 62 0.25 13.64 -7.42
CA ARG A 62 0.75 12.82 -6.31
C ARG A 62 2.27 12.77 -6.30
N CYS A 63 2.90 12.46 -7.43
CA CYS A 63 4.36 12.45 -7.57
C CYS A 63 4.98 13.82 -7.31
N ARG A 64 4.37 14.90 -7.82
CA ARG A 64 4.83 16.27 -7.56
C ARG A 64 4.84 16.59 -6.05
N ARG A 65 3.81 16.19 -5.31
CA ARG A 65 3.73 16.37 -3.84
C ARG A 65 4.82 15.60 -3.12
N VAL A 66 5.00 14.32 -3.45
CA VAL A 66 6.07 13.49 -2.87
C VAL A 66 7.43 14.13 -3.10
N ASN A 67 7.72 14.52 -4.36
CA ASN A 67 9.01 15.07 -4.74
C ASN A 67 9.28 16.44 -4.10
N ALA A 68 8.26 17.27 -3.92
CA ALA A 68 8.38 18.53 -3.19
C ALA A 68 8.73 18.30 -1.70
N ILE A 69 8.15 17.27 -1.07
CA ILE A 69 8.51 16.87 0.29
C ILE A 69 9.97 16.37 0.35
N CYS A 70 10.38 15.57 -0.63
CA CYS A 70 11.77 15.11 -0.72
C CYS A 70 12.78 16.26 -0.90
N GLN A 71 12.41 17.29 -1.66
CA GLN A 71 13.24 18.49 -1.80
C GLN A 71 13.40 19.25 -0.47
N ALA A 72 12.35 19.32 0.33
CA ALA A 72 12.35 20.03 1.61
C ALA A 72 13.07 19.25 2.73
N PHE A 73 12.93 17.91 2.76
CA PHE A 73 13.41 17.08 3.88
C PHE A 73 14.61 16.20 3.51
N GLY A 74 14.97 16.12 2.24
CA GLY A 74 15.98 15.20 1.71
C GLY A 74 15.38 13.83 1.39
N THR A 75 15.67 13.32 0.19
CA THR A 75 15.13 12.05 -0.34
C THR A 75 15.39 10.85 0.58
N ARG A 76 16.51 10.84 1.29
CA ARG A 76 16.86 9.75 2.23
C ARG A 76 16.03 9.75 3.50
N ASN A 77 15.33 10.84 3.78
CA ASN A 77 14.53 11.04 4.99
C ASN A 77 13.02 10.88 4.73
N VAL A 78 12.64 10.36 3.59
CA VAL A 78 11.24 10.16 3.16
C VAL A 78 11.06 8.75 2.66
N ILE A 79 9.92 8.13 2.94
CA ILE A 79 9.43 6.90 2.31
C ILE A 79 7.99 7.08 1.86
N LEU A 80 7.57 6.32 0.85
CA LEU A 80 6.21 6.34 0.32
C LEU A 80 5.63 4.92 0.33
N ILE A 81 4.42 4.76 0.87
CA ILE A 81 3.63 3.55 0.77
C ILE A 81 2.27 3.89 0.16
N SER A 82 1.95 3.33 -1.01
CA SER A 82 0.66 3.50 -1.67
C SER A 82 -0.25 2.31 -1.38
N ILE A 83 -1.41 2.59 -0.78
CA ILE A 83 -2.37 1.59 -0.30
C ILE A 83 -3.45 1.37 -1.35
N HIS A 84 -3.58 0.12 -1.81
CA HIS A 84 -4.55 -0.34 -2.78
C HIS A 84 -5.21 -1.66 -2.36
N ALA A 85 -6.32 -2.01 -3.01
CA ALA A 85 -6.92 -3.34 -3.01
C ALA A 85 -7.07 -3.82 -4.46
N ASN A 86 -6.52 -4.99 -4.75
CA ASN A 86 -6.41 -5.56 -6.09
C ASN A 86 -7.78 -5.94 -6.68
N ALA A 87 -7.81 -6.12 -7.99
CA ALA A 87 -8.93 -6.69 -8.72
C ALA A 87 -8.44 -7.57 -9.87
N ALA A 88 -9.01 -8.76 -10.02
CA ALA A 88 -8.76 -9.65 -11.15
C ALA A 88 -9.54 -9.23 -12.41
N GLY A 89 -10.62 -8.46 -12.25
CA GLY A 89 -11.49 -8.02 -13.31
C GLY A 89 -11.90 -6.55 -13.20
N ARG A 90 -13.08 -6.25 -13.71
CA ARG A 90 -13.60 -4.87 -13.79
C ARG A 90 -14.74 -4.58 -12.80
N GLY A 91 -14.93 -5.45 -11.79
CA GLY A 91 -16.00 -5.32 -10.80
C GLY A 91 -17.36 -5.80 -11.28
N ASP A 92 -17.41 -6.61 -12.33
CA ASP A 92 -18.63 -7.16 -12.96
C ASP A 92 -19.02 -8.54 -12.43
N ARG A 93 -18.05 -9.32 -11.94
CA ARG A 93 -18.27 -10.66 -11.38
C ARG A 93 -17.20 -11.00 -10.34
N TRP A 94 -17.45 -12.11 -9.62
CA TRP A 94 -16.50 -12.67 -8.68
C TRP A 94 -15.45 -13.54 -9.39
N TYR A 95 -14.21 -13.49 -8.88
CA TYR A 95 -13.05 -14.24 -9.38
C TYR A 95 -12.44 -15.08 -8.25
N GLU A 96 -11.57 -16.04 -8.64
CA GLU A 96 -10.87 -16.92 -7.70
C GLU A 96 -9.46 -16.41 -7.33
N ALA A 97 -9.04 -15.29 -7.90
CA ALA A 97 -7.77 -14.66 -7.55
C ALA A 97 -7.74 -14.29 -6.08
N THR A 98 -6.61 -14.49 -5.41
CA THR A 98 -6.48 -14.22 -3.98
C THR A 98 -5.02 -13.94 -3.62
N GLY A 99 -4.80 -13.11 -2.61
CA GLY A 99 -3.49 -12.89 -2.01
C GLY A 99 -3.13 -11.43 -1.83
N TRP A 100 -2.18 -11.22 -0.95
CA TRP A 100 -1.56 -9.94 -0.65
C TRP A 100 -0.21 -9.85 -1.36
N CYS A 101 0.18 -8.68 -1.85
CA CYS A 101 1.51 -8.43 -2.38
C CYS A 101 1.91 -6.97 -2.28
N ALA A 102 3.21 -6.73 -2.43
CA ALA A 102 3.79 -5.41 -2.56
C ALA A 102 4.61 -5.33 -3.85
N TYR A 103 4.64 -4.16 -4.44
CA TYR A 103 5.34 -3.87 -5.69
C TYR A 103 6.38 -2.79 -5.48
N THR A 104 7.55 -2.99 -6.12
CA THR A 104 8.58 -1.97 -6.32
C THR A 104 8.83 -1.72 -7.81
N THR A 105 9.80 -0.88 -8.11
CA THR A 105 10.34 -0.74 -9.47
C THR A 105 11.38 -1.80 -9.76
N ARG A 106 11.59 -2.13 -11.03
CA ARG A 106 12.56 -3.14 -11.46
C ARG A 106 13.98 -2.84 -11.01
N GLY A 107 14.69 -3.91 -10.64
CA GLY A 107 16.10 -3.91 -10.26
C GLY A 107 16.33 -3.61 -8.78
N ASP A 108 17.56 -3.81 -8.33
CA ASP A 108 17.95 -3.62 -6.92
C ASP A 108 17.82 -2.14 -6.51
N THR A 109 16.84 -1.86 -5.68
CA THR A 109 16.47 -0.52 -5.24
C THR A 109 16.38 -0.43 -3.71
N ARG A 110 16.35 0.79 -3.19
CA ARG A 110 16.14 1.00 -1.75
C ARG A 110 14.70 0.66 -1.30
N ALA A 111 13.77 0.53 -2.23
CA ALA A 111 12.39 0.19 -1.93
C ALA A 111 12.24 -1.30 -1.55
N ASP A 112 13.11 -2.18 -2.07
CA ASP A 112 13.07 -3.63 -1.84
C ASP A 112 13.26 -3.97 -0.35
N ALA A 113 14.13 -3.23 0.34
CA ALA A 113 14.28 -3.39 1.80
C ALA A 113 13.01 -2.99 2.57
N LEU A 114 12.27 -1.96 2.09
CA LEU A 114 10.98 -1.57 2.66
C LEU A 114 9.91 -2.62 2.34
N ALA A 115 9.85 -3.11 1.10
CA ALA A 115 8.94 -4.17 0.69
C ALA A 115 9.20 -5.47 1.47
N THR A 116 10.46 -5.89 1.57
CA THR A 116 10.85 -7.06 2.38
C THR A 116 10.38 -6.94 3.83
N SER A 117 10.55 -5.76 4.45
CA SER A 117 10.07 -5.52 5.83
C SER A 117 8.54 -5.64 5.94
N LEU A 118 7.80 -5.20 4.93
CA LEU A 118 6.34 -5.38 4.85
C LEU A 118 5.97 -6.86 4.66
N TYR A 119 6.70 -7.63 3.84
CA TYR A 119 6.47 -9.07 3.69
C TYR A 119 6.74 -9.84 4.98
N GLU A 120 7.79 -9.49 5.73
CA GLU A 120 8.05 -10.12 7.04
C GLU A 120 6.93 -9.85 8.05
N ALA A 121 6.42 -8.62 8.08
CA ALA A 121 5.25 -8.28 8.87
C ALA A 121 3.97 -9.00 8.38
N ALA A 122 3.79 -9.12 7.06
CA ALA A 122 2.66 -9.84 6.48
C ALA A 122 2.66 -11.33 6.86
N LYS A 123 3.80 -12.00 6.86
CA LYS A 123 3.92 -13.40 7.33
C LYS A 123 3.41 -13.57 8.77
N PHE A 124 3.65 -12.57 9.63
CA PHE A 124 3.22 -12.59 11.03
C PHE A 124 1.74 -12.22 11.21
N HIS A 125 1.28 -11.15 10.56
CA HIS A 125 -0.06 -10.60 10.77
C HIS A 125 -1.16 -11.21 9.89
N LEU A 126 -0.78 -11.96 8.84
CA LEU A 126 -1.69 -12.62 7.91
C LEU A 126 -1.54 -14.15 7.93
N PRO A 127 -1.60 -14.82 9.11
CA PRO A 127 -1.39 -16.26 9.18
C PRO A 127 -2.44 -17.01 8.35
N GLY A 128 -1.96 -17.93 7.48
CA GLY A 128 -2.81 -18.73 6.59
C GLY A 128 -3.40 -17.98 5.39
N GLN A 129 -3.08 -16.71 5.21
CA GLN A 129 -3.39 -15.97 3.99
C GLN A 129 -2.31 -16.20 2.92
N ARG A 130 -2.70 -16.08 1.66
CA ARG A 130 -1.76 -16.21 0.55
C ARG A 130 -0.98 -14.90 0.38
N LEU A 131 0.36 -15.00 0.35
CA LEU A 131 1.25 -13.93 -0.09
C LEU A 131 1.72 -14.27 -1.50
N LEU A 132 1.56 -13.32 -2.43
CA LEU A 132 2.08 -13.43 -3.79
C LEU A 132 3.50 -12.88 -3.76
N THR A 133 4.46 -13.69 -4.18
CA THR A 133 5.89 -13.37 -4.12
C THR A 133 6.57 -13.71 -5.42
N ASP A 134 7.60 -12.96 -5.77
CA ASP A 134 8.57 -13.29 -6.81
C ASP A 134 9.98 -13.22 -6.23
N TYR A 135 10.72 -14.30 -6.30
CA TYR A 135 12.10 -14.38 -5.79
C TYR A 135 13.13 -14.47 -6.92
N THR A 136 12.76 -14.04 -8.13
CA THR A 136 13.65 -14.19 -9.30
C THR A 136 14.89 -13.29 -9.23
N ASP A 137 14.82 -12.20 -8.50
CA ASP A 137 15.90 -11.24 -8.25
C ASP A 137 16.47 -11.30 -6.81
N GLY A 138 15.88 -12.12 -5.92
CA GLY A 138 16.42 -12.42 -4.61
C GLY A 138 15.61 -11.90 -3.42
N ASP A 139 14.57 -11.11 -3.65
CA ASP A 139 13.63 -10.62 -2.63
C ASP A 139 12.17 -11.01 -2.92
N PRO A 140 11.20 -10.78 -2.03
CA PRO A 140 9.86 -11.32 -2.17
C PRO A 140 8.89 -10.45 -2.95
N ASP A 141 9.22 -9.21 -3.25
CA ASP A 141 8.27 -8.30 -3.89
C ASP A 141 8.08 -8.56 -5.38
N LEU A 142 7.04 -7.97 -5.92
CA LEU A 142 6.73 -8.02 -7.33
C LEU A 142 7.20 -6.72 -7.97
N GLU A 143 7.73 -6.80 -9.18
CA GLU A 143 8.16 -5.64 -9.93
C GLU A 143 7.11 -5.19 -10.94
N ALA A 144 6.78 -3.90 -10.95
CA ALA A 144 5.86 -3.35 -11.93
C ALA A 144 6.14 -1.87 -12.25
N ASP A 145 5.82 -1.49 -13.48
CA ASP A 145 6.00 -0.12 -13.98
C ASP A 145 4.84 0.81 -13.55
N PHE A 146 4.53 0.85 -12.24
CA PHE A 146 3.53 1.78 -11.73
C PHE A 146 4.05 3.20 -11.74
N TYR A 147 3.24 4.13 -12.28
CA TYR A 147 3.61 5.52 -12.46
C TYR A 147 4.12 6.17 -11.16
N ILE A 148 3.44 5.92 -10.04
CA ILE A 148 3.79 6.52 -8.75
C ILE A 148 5.15 6.00 -8.22
N LEU A 149 5.53 4.77 -8.53
CA LEU A 149 6.81 4.21 -8.14
C LEU A 149 7.96 4.80 -8.97
N HIS A 150 7.75 4.92 -10.30
CA HIS A 150 8.78 5.43 -11.20
C HIS A 150 9.03 6.94 -11.14
N HIS A 151 8.00 7.73 -10.77
CA HIS A 151 8.09 9.19 -10.85
C HIS A 151 8.25 9.85 -9.48
N THR A 152 8.49 9.06 -8.42
CA THR A 152 8.80 9.57 -7.08
C THR A 152 10.26 9.29 -6.70
N LEU A 153 10.83 10.18 -5.90
CA LEU A 153 12.26 10.14 -5.55
C LEU A 153 12.62 9.24 -4.36
N PRO A 154 11.78 9.08 -3.33
CA PRO A 154 12.12 8.28 -2.17
C PRO A 154 11.88 6.78 -2.44
N PRO A 155 12.36 5.87 -1.59
CA PRO A 155 11.89 4.49 -1.59
C PRO A 155 10.36 4.45 -1.57
N ALA A 156 9.76 3.79 -2.56
CA ALA A 156 8.32 3.76 -2.77
C ALA A 156 7.83 2.33 -3.00
N VAL A 157 6.80 1.93 -2.25
CA VAL A 157 6.15 0.62 -2.36
C VAL A 157 4.66 0.82 -2.60
N LEU A 158 4.09 0.08 -3.57
CA LEU A 158 2.65 -0.02 -3.76
C LEU A 158 2.17 -1.36 -3.23
N VAL A 159 1.19 -1.34 -2.35
CA VAL A 159 0.67 -2.55 -1.71
C VAL A 159 -0.72 -2.85 -2.23
N GLU A 160 -0.91 -4.06 -2.73
CA GLU A 160 -2.20 -4.62 -3.12
C GLU A 160 -2.71 -5.55 -2.02
N ASN A 161 -3.64 -5.01 -1.23
CA ASN A 161 -4.21 -5.69 -0.08
C ASN A 161 -5.35 -6.60 -0.49
N PHE A 162 -5.02 -7.77 -1.05
CA PHE A 162 -6.01 -8.76 -1.50
C PHE A 162 -6.91 -8.29 -2.65
N PHE A 163 -7.78 -9.17 -3.13
CA PHE A 163 -8.65 -8.92 -4.28
C PHE A 163 -10.08 -8.55 -3.84
N MET A 164 -10.51 -7.35 -4.17
CA MET A 164 -11.86 -6.86 -3.82
C MET A 164 -12.98 -7.61 -4.57
N ASP A 165 -12.67 -8.27 -5.67
CA ASP A 165 -13.56 -9.10 -6.48
C ASP A 165 -13.38 -10.60 -6.27
N SER A 166 -12.68 -11.01 -5.21
CA SER A 166 -12.61 -12.38 -4.70
C SER A 166 -13.52 -12.54 -3.48
N ARG A 167 -14.46 -13.49 -3.50
CA ARG A 167 -15.39 -13.70 -2.36
C ARG A 167 -14.69 -14.00 -1.05
N ARG A 168 -13.56 -14.70 -1.11
CA ARG A 168 -12.73 -14.99 0.07
C ARG A 168 -12.10 -13.72 0.61
N ASP A 169 -11.39 -13.01 -0.22
CA ASP A 169 -10.62 -11.83 0.17
C ASP A 169 -11.54 -10.66 0.55
N TYR A 170 -12.63 -10.46 -0.19
CA TYR A 170 -13.65 -9.48 0.09
C TYR A 170 -14.21 -9.58 1.52
N LYS A 171 -14.51 -10.80 2.00
CA LYS A 171 -14.98 -11.00 3.37
C LYS A 171 -13.92 -10.59 4.39
N PHE A 172 -12.66 -10.89 4.12
CA PHE A 172 -11.54 -10.49 4.96
C PHE A 172 -11.35 -8.97 4.96
N LEU A 173 -11.37 -8.33 3.80
CA LEU A 173 -11.26 -6.87 3.66
C LEU A 173 -12.36 -6.09 4.39
N LEU A 174 -13.57 -6.63 4.47
CA LEU A 174 -14.68 -6.01 5.18
C LEU A 174 -14.75 -6.35 6.68
N SER A 175 -14.03 -7.38 7.12
CA SER A 175 -14.04 -7.76 8.54
C SER A 175 -13.18 -6.81 9.39
N ALA A 176 -13.59 -6.58 10.64
CA ALA A 176 -12.82 -5.77 11.58
C ALA A 176 -11.42 -6.36 11.82
N ASP A 177 -11.34 -7.69 11.99
CA ASP A 177 -10.08 -8.40 12.21
C ASP A 177 -9.15 -8.32 11.00
N GLY A 178 -9.69 -8.49 9.78
CA GLY A 178 -8.92 -8.36 8.55
C GLY A 178 -8.36 -6.96 8.35
N GLN A 179 -9.17 -5.94 8.57
CA GLN A 179 -8.73 -4.54 8.51
C GLN A 179 -7.66 -4.26 9.57
N GLN A 180 -7.83 -4.76 10.81
CA GLN A 180 -6.85 -4.58 11.86
C GLN A 180 -5.53 -5.31 11.54
N ALA A 181 -5.60 -6.53 11.02
CA ALA A 181 -4.42 -7.29 10.60
C ALA A 181 -3.63 -6.55 9.50
N ILE A 182 -4.34 -5.97 8.51
CA ILE A 182 -3.72 -5.17 7.45
C ILE A 182 -3.08 -3.88 8.02
N VAL A 183 -3.74 -3.18 8.92
CA VAL A 183 -3.14 -2.01 9.59
C VAL A 183 -1.88 -2.40 10.36
N ASN A 184 -1.95 -3.48 11.14
CA ASN A 184 -0.83 -3.95 11.96
C ASN A 184 0.38 -4.35 11.11
N LEU A 185 0.17 -5.05 9.97
CA LEU A 185 1.27 -5.41 9.09
C LEU A 185 2.00 -4.18 8.53
N HIS A 186 1.24 -3.13 8.12
CA HIS A 186 1.87 -1.92 7.60
C HIS A 186 2.64 -1.17 8.68
N VAL A 187 2.06 -1.02 9.86
CA VAL A 187 2.73 -0.35 10.99
C VAL A 187 3.99 -1.11 11.40
N ASP A 188 3.90 -2.43 11.62
CA ASP A 188 5.05 -3.26 12.00
C ASP A 188 6.13 -3.27 10.91
N GLY A 189 5.75 -3.49 9.64
CA GLY A 189 6.69 -3.49 8.51
C GLY A 189 7.42 -2.15 8.35
N ILE A 190 6.72 -1.03 8.47
CA ILE A 190 7.33 0.30 8.43
C ILE A 190 8.28 0.49 9.62
N CYS A 191 7.86 0.15 10.84
CA CYS A 191 8.71 0.28 12.03
C CYS A 191 9.98 -0.59 11.93
N ARG A 192 9.88 -1.83 11.41
CA ARG A 192 11.04 -2.69 11.12
C ARG A 192 12.01 -2.03 10.17
N TYR A 193 11.51 -1.53 9.03
CA TYR A 193 12.35 -0.82 8.06
C TYR A 193 13.06 0.38 8.71
N LEU A 194 12.35 1.20 9.47
CA LEU A 194 12.94 2.37 10.13
C LEU A 194 14.05 1.98 11.12
N SER A 195 13.92 0.84 11.81
CA SER A 195 14.93 0.36 12.75
C SER A 195 16.21 -0.13 12.08
N THR A 196 16.14 -0.56 10.82
CA THR A 196 17.32 -1.02 10.04
C THR A 196 17.93 0.09 9.19
N ALA A 197 17.17 1.14 8.89
CA ALA A 197 17.61 2.28 8.07
C ALA A 197 18.21 3.45 8.89
N ALA A 198 18.27 3.32 10.22
CA ALA A 198 18.78 4.33 11.16
C ALA A 198 20.31 4.38 11.26
#